data_ef7469b622cccadf289138fbfb14b020
#
_entry.id   ef7469b622cccadf289138fbfb14b020
#
_cell.length_a   1.000
_cell.length_b   1.000
_cell.length_c   1.000
_cell.angle_alpha   90.00
_cell.angle_beta   90.00
_cell.angle_gamma   90.00
#
_symmetry.space_group_name_H-M   'P 1'
#
loop_
_entity.id
_entity.type
_entity.pdbx_description
1 polymer ?
#
loop_
_entity_poly.entity_id
_entity_poly.type
_entity_poly.pdbx_seq_one_letter_code
_entity_poly.pdbx_strand_id
1 'polypeptide(L)'
;NGTFAEYVTAPEQNVYPIPDNVSFEEGAMIEPLAVGMMAAKMGRINVNDAVAILGAGPIGQMVLQAAKVYGALEIYVTDLLDYRLDYAKKYGASEVINASSEDVVERIMSLTDGEGVDVAVDASGSPLAIRQTIDIVKPGGRIVLVGYPPSEVSLPIAEILPKELTIQGIHRYANVYPAAIKAVSSGRAIVKPYVTHIFPFEKILEGFETHIKKIGKPMKVQIAI
;
A
#
# COMPACT_ATOMS: atom_id res chain seq x y z
N ASN A 1 -21.19 -2.68 16.10
CA ASN A 1 -21.18 -1.22 16.00
C ASN A 1 -19.80 -0.80 15.50
N GLY A 2 -19.74 0.30 14.74
CA GLY A 2 -18.49 0.88 14.24
C GLY A 2 -17.95 1.96 15.17
N THR A 3 -16.88 2.61 14.74
CA THR A 3 -16.17 3.65 15.51
C THR A 3 -16.56 5.09 15.14
N PHE A 4 -17.54 5.30 14.26
CA PHE A 4 -18.14 6.61 14.04
C PHE A 4 -19.11 6.91 15.19
N ALA A 5 -18.55 7.22 16.34
CA ALA A 5 -19.29 7.47 17.58
C ALA A 5 -18.39 8.19 18.58
N GLU A 6 -18.98 9.03 19.44
CA GLU A 6 -18.27 9.75 20.51
C GLU A 6 -17.65 8.81 21.55
N TYR A 7 -18.24 7.62 21.73
CA TYR A 7 -17.78 6.60 22.67
C TYR A 7 -17.72 5.22 22.01
N VAL A 8 -16.63 4.52 22.25
CA VAL A 8 -16.42 3.15 21.79
C VAL A 8 -15.82 2.31 22.91
N THR A 9 -16.19 1.04 22.97
CA THR A 9 -15.56 0.08 23.90
C THR A 9 -14.71 -0.89 23.09
N ALA A 10 -13.50 -1.15 23.58
CA ALA A 10 -12.57 -2.12 22.98
C ALA A 10 -11.86 -2.92 24.09
N PRO A 11 -11.47 -4.20 23.83
CA PRO A 11 -10.59 -4.91 24.73
C PRO A 11 -9.26 -4.16 24.91
N GLU A 12 -8.76 -4.08 26.13
CA GLU A 12 -7.52 -3.35 26.46
C GLU A 12 -6.33 -3.76 25.58
N GLN A 13 -6.21 -5.05 25.30
CA GLN A 13 -5.15 -5.60 24.46
C GLN A 13 -5.17 -5.14 22.99
N ASN A 14 -6.27 -4.52 22.56
CA ASN A 14 -6.44 -3.97 21.21
C ASN A 14 -6.26 -2.44 21.16
N VAL A 15 -5.94 -1.83 22.29
CA VAL A 15 -5.71 -0.40 22.41
C VAL A 15 -4.22 -0.13 22.56
N TYR A 16 -3.69 0.72 21.72
CA TYR A 16 -2.27 1.08 21.69
C TYR A 16 -2.13 2.58 21.95
N PRO A 17 -1.34 3.02 22.93
CA PRO A 17 -1.05 4.42 23.10
C PRO A 17 -0.26 4.97 21.90
N ILE A 18 -0.60 6.17 21.48
CA ILE A 18 0.19 6.91 20.49
C ILE A 18 1.09 7.92 21.23
N PRO A 19 2.37 8.08 20.82
CA PRO A 19 3.27 9.09 21.41
C PRO A 19 2.78 10.53 21.16
N ASP A 20 3.15 11.46 22.04
CA ASP A 20 2.74 12.87 21.96
C ASP A 20 3.12 13.57 20.65
N ASN A 21 4.14 13.09 19.98
CA ASN A 21 4.58 13.62 18.68
C ASN A 21 3.83 13.03 17.47
N VAL A 22 2.81 12.21 17.68
CA VAL A 22 1.94 11.64 16.63
C VAL A 22 0.56 12.26 16.78
N SER A 23 0.10 13.01 15.76
CA SER A 23 -1.23 13.61 15.77
C SER A 23 -2.33 12.55 15.63
N PHE A 24 -3.59 12.92 15.95
CA PHE A 24 -4.71 11.99 15.78
C PHE A 24 -4.94 11.58 14.32
N GLU A 25 -4.70 12.50 13.39
CA GLU A 25 -4.77 12.21 11.95
C GLU A 25 -3.72 11.17 11.55
N GLU A 26 -2.50 11.29 12.07
CA GLU A 26 -1.45 10.30 11.86
C GLU A 26 -1.76 8.99 12.58
N GLY A 27 -2.32 9.07 13.79
CA GLY A 27 -2.80 7.92 14.56
C GLY A 27 -3.81 7.09 13.78
N ALA A 28 -4.77 7.74 13.14
CA ALA A 28 -5.76 7.07 12.30
C ALA A 28 -5.15 6.43 11.03
N MET A 29 -3.96 6.88 10.60
CA MET A 29 -3.23 6.28 9.47
C MET A 29 -2.40 5.05 9.85
N ILE A 30 -2.22 4.77 11.14
CA ILE A 30 -1.47 3.60 11.60
C ILE A 30 -2.17 2.30 11.16
N GLU A 31 -3.50 2.28 11.13
CA GLU A 31 -4.25 1.11 10.68
C GLU A 31 -3.93 0.75 9.22
N PRO A 32 -4.11 1.64 8.22
CA PRO A 32 -3.73 1.30 6.85
C PRO A 32 -2.22 1.10 6.68
N LEU A 33 -1.36 1.78 7.47
CA LEU A 33 0.08 1.52 7.47
C LEU A 33 0.40 0.10 7.96
N ALA A 34 -0.34 -0.41 8.94
CA ALA A 34 -0.16 -1.77 9.42
C ALA A 34 -0.42 -2.83 8.32
N VAL A 35 -1.34 -2.55 7.38
CA VAL A 35 -1.50 -3.39 6.17
C VAL A 35 -0.23 -3.35 5.32
N GLY A 36 0.31 -2.16 5.04
CA GLY A 36 1.57 -2.01 4.31
C GLY A 36 2.75 -2.71 5.00
N MET A 37 2.88 -2.56 6.32
CA MET A 37 3.90 -3.23 7.12
C MET A 37 3.77 -4.75 7.07
N MET A 38 2.53 -5.27 7.06
CA MET A 38 2.30 -6.69 6.89
C MET A 38 2.68 -7.17 5.49
N ALA A 39 2.33 -6.41 4.45
CA ALA A 39 2.74 -6.72 3.09
C ALA A 39 4.27 -6.79 2.96
N ALA A 40 4.98 -5.79 3.49
CA ALA A 40 6.45 -5.77 3.49
C ALA A 40 7.05 -6.95 4.26
N LYS A 41 6.49 -7.28 5.44
CA LYS A 41 6.91 -8.41 6.25
C LYS A 41 6.72 -9.75 5.53
N MET A 42 5.53 -9.96 4.94
CA MET A 42 5.20 -11.23 4.27
C MET A 42 5.93 -11.36 2.92
N GLY A 43 6.17 -10.23 2.23
CA GLY A 43 7.05 -10.15 1.08
C GLY A 43 8.53 -10.31 1.43
N ARG A 44 8.89 -10.36 2.71
CA ARG A 44 10.29 -10.43 3.19
C ARG A 44 11.16 -9.35 2.54
N ILE A 45 10.62 -8.14 2.42
CA ILE A 45 11.38 -7.02 1.86
C ILE A 45 12.62 -6.78 2.70
N ASN A 46 13.77 -6.71 2.05
CA ASN A 46 15.07 -6.52 2.67
C ASN A 46 15.82 -5.33 2.06
N VAL A 47 16.96 -5.00 2.66
CA VAL A 47 17.90 -4.02 2.12
C VAL A 47 18.35 -4.45 0.72
N ASN A 48 18.36 -3.49 -0.21
CA ASN A 48 18.70 -3.64 -1.62
C ASN A 48 17.64 -4.34 -2.51
N ASP A 49 16.49 -4.78 -1.97
CA ASP A 49 15.43 -5.32 -2.82
C ASP A 49 14.89 -4.21 -3.76
N ALA A 50 14.63 -4.58 -5.02
CA ALA A 50 13.78 -3.84 -5.93
C ALA A 50 12.32 -4.30 -5.72
N VAL A 51 11.43 -3.34 -5.51
CA VAL A 51 10.01 -3.62 -5.18
C VAL A 51 9.09 -2.94 -6.19
N ALA A 52 8.17 -3.68 -6.79
CA ALA A 52 7.09 -3.12 -7.59
C ALA A 52 5.76 -3.13 -6.80
N ILE A 53 5.05 -2.01 -6.80
CA ILE A 53 3.75 -1.84 -6.14
C ILE A 53 2.71 -1.50 -7.21
N LEU A 54 1.79 -2.41 -7.47
CA LEU A 54 0.76 -2.25 -8.48
C LEU A 54 -0.53 -1.73 -7.80
N GLY A 55 -0.79 -0.44 -8.03
CA GLY A 55 -1.85 0.34 -7.39
C GLY A 55 -1.29 1.34 -6.37
N ALA A 56 -1.45 2.64 -6.64
CA ALA A 56 -1.03 3.76 -5.79
C ALA A 56 -2.21 4.36 -4.97
N GLY A 57 -3.23 3.58 -4.71
CA GLY A 57 -4.31 3.96 -3.79
C GLY A 57 -3.80 4.09 -2.34
N PRO A 58 -4.69 4.39 -1.38
CA PRO A 58 -4.28 4.56 0.03
C PRO A 58 -3.43 3.41 0.56
N ILE A 59 -3.77 2.16 0.22
CA ILE A 59 -3.01 0.99 0.67
C ILE A 59 -1.66 0.88 -0.06
N GLY A 60 -1.61 1.10 -1.38
CA GLY A 60 -0.35 1.08 -2.12
C GLY A 60 0.64 2.13 -1.62
N GLN A 61 0.16 3.32 -1.24
CA GLN A 61 0.99 4.35 -0.59
C GLN A 61 1.54 3.89 0.76
N MET A 62 0.77 3.14 1.53
CA MET A 62 1.23 2.59 2.81
C MET A 62 2.21 1.43 2.60
N VAL A 63 2.05 0.64 1.54
CA VAL A 63 3.04 -0.36 1.12
C VAL A 63 4.35 0.32 0.72
N LEU A 64 4.29 1.43 -0.02
CA LEU A 64 5.47 2.25 -0.35
C LEU A 64 6.21 2.71 0.92
N GLN A 65 5.48 3.29 1.89
CA GLN A 65 6.10 3.71 3.15
C GLN A 65 6.70 2.54 3.92
N ALA A 66 6.01 1.40 3.95
CA ALA A 66 6.51 0.19 4.60
C ALA A 66 7.76 -0.37 3.90
N ALA A 67 7.77 -0.44 2.56
CA ALA A 67 8.93 -0.89 1.80
C ALA A 67 10.19 -0.06 2.11
N LYS A 68 10.04 1.27 2.21
CA LYS A 68 11.12 2.18 2.66
C LYS A 68 11.58 1.86 4.08
N VAL A 69 10.67 1.62 5.02
CA VAL A 69 11.00 1.27 6.42
C VAL A 69 11.78 -0.04 6.49
N TYR A 70 11.47 -1.00 5.63
CA TYR A 70 12.15 -2.30 5.54
C TYR A 70 13.47 -2.26 4.75
N GLY A 71 13.75 -1.15 4.05
CA GLY A 71 15.04 -0.90 3.42
C GLY A 71 15.10 -1.23 1.93
N ALA A 72 13.96 -1.34 1.24
CA ALA A 72 13.96 -1.45 -0.22
C ALA A 72 14.80 -0.34 -0.85
N LEU A 73 15.61 -0.69 -1.83
CA LEU A 73 16.49 0.26 -2.52
C LEU A 73 15.75 0.96 -3.66
N GLU A 74 15.07 0.18 -4.49
CA GLU A 74 14.28 0.66 -5.62
C GLU A 74 12.81 0.34 -5.40
N ILE A 75 11.94 1.32 -5.59
CA ILE A 75 10.50 1.15 -5.45
C ILE A 75 9.80 1.74 -6.66
N TYR A 76 9.18 0.88 -7.46
CA TYR A 76 8.42 1.23 -8.65
C TYR A 76 6.93 1.17 -8.31
N VAL A 77 6.18 2.21 -8.64
CA VAL A 77 4.76 2.30 -8.29
C VAL A 77 3.92 2.54 -9.54
N THR A 78 2.86 1.76 -9.72
CA THR A 78 1.95 1.90 -10.87
C THR A 78 0.54 2.30 -10.44
N ASP A 79 -0.15 3.09 -11.24
CA ASP A 79 -1.60 3.39 -11.10
C ASP A 79 -2.13 3.91 -12.44
N LEU A 80 -3.43 4.05 -12.54
CA LEU A 80 -4.10 4.68 -13.70
C LEU A 80 -4.23 6.20 -13.55
N LEU A 81 -4.04 6.74 -12.34
CA LEU A 81 -4.35 8.12 -11.99
C LEU A 81 -3.08 8.90 -11.62
N ASP A 82 -2.71 9.87 -12.43
CA ASP A 82 -1.49 10.68 -12.26
C ASP A 82 -1.36 11.29 -10.87
N TYR A 83 -2.45 11.84 -10.29
CA TYR A 83 -2.34 12.46 -8.97
C TYR A 83 -1.91 11.49 -7.87
N ARG A 84 -2.20 10.19 -8.00
CA ARG A 84 -1.74 9.16 -7.07
C ARG A 84 -0.27 8.83 -7.28
N LEU A 85 0.15 8.83 -8.53
CA LEU A 85 1.55 8.65 -8.92
C LEU A 85 2.41 9.82 -8.46
N ASP A 86 1.88 11.06 -8.53
CA ASP A 86 2.53 12.25 -7.98
C ASP A 86 2.81 12.11 -6.48
N TYR A 87 1.84 11.59 -5.71
CA TYR A 87 2.06 11.26 -4.29
C TYR A 87 3.16 10.21 -4.12
N ALA A 88 3.10 9.11 -4.86
CA ALA A 88 4.11 8.06 -4.78
C ALA A 88 5.52 8.60 -5.07
N LYS A 89 5.69 9.35 -6.16
CA LYS A 89 6.99 9.96 -6.53
C LYS A 89 7.49 10.92 -5.47
N LYS A 90 6.61 11.80 -4.97
CA LYS A 90 6.94 12.78 -3.94
C LYS A 90 7.38 12.15 -2.62
N TYR A 91 6.80 11.00 -2.26
CA TYR A 91 7.03 10.37 -0.95
C TYR A 91 7.89 9.10 -1.01
N GLY A 92 8.59 8.89 -2.12
CA GLY A 92 9.74 8.01 -2.12
C GLY A 92 9.72 6.83 -3.09
N ALA A 93 8.85 6.83 -4.10
CA ALA A 93 9.01 5.93 -5.24
C ALA A 93 10.22 6.35 -6.09
N SER A 94 11.05 5.40 -6.48
CA SER A 94 12.18 5.62 -7.40
C SER A 94 11.66 6.00 -8.78
N GLU A 95 10.65 5.26 -9.27
CA GLU A 95 9.92 5.58 -10.50
C GLU A 95 8.42 5.31 -10.34
N VAL A 96 7.63 6.02 -11.16
CA VAL A 96 6.18 5.84 -11.24
C VAL A 96 5.78 5.58 -12.69
N ILE A 97 4.79 4.72 -12.89
CA ILE A 97 4.37 4.25 -14.21
C ILE A 97 2.86 4.42 -14.32
N ASN A 98 2.40 5.19 -15.30
CA ASN A 98 0.97 5.32 -15.58
C ASN A 98 0.50 4.16 -16.47
N ALA A 99 -0.14 3.17 -15.87
CA ALA A 99 -0.61 1.96 -16.55
C ALA A 99 -1.74 2.21 -17.58
N SER A 100 -2.25 3.45 -17.71
CA SER A 100 -3.19 3.82 -18.77
C SER A 100 -2.49 4.24 -20.07
N SER A 101 -1.19 4.59 -20.01
CA SER A 101 -0.42 5.13 -21.13
C SER A 101 0.88 4.39 -21.41
N GLU A 102 1.34 3.55 -20.47
CA GLU A 102 2.59 2.78 -20.59
C GLU A 102 2.35 1.28 -20.38
N ASP A 103 3.15 0.44 -21.04
CA ASP A 103 3.20 -0.98 -20.72
C ASP A 103 4.02 -1.17 -19.43
N VAL A 104 3.33 -1.61 -18.38
CA VAL A 104 3.91 -1.78 -17.04
C VAL A 104 5.02 -2.83 -17.05
N VAL A 105 4.84 -3.94 -17.76
CA VAL A 105 5.82 -5.03 -17.80
C VAL A 105 7.07 -4.58 -18.52
N GLU A 106 6.93 -4.03 -19.73
CA GLU A 106 8.04 -3.52 -20.52
C GLU A 106 8.83 -2.46 -19.74
N ARG A 107 8.12 -1.53 -19.10
CA ARG A 107 8.73 -0.44 -18.34
C ARG A 107 9.52 -0.95 -17.12
N ILE A 108 8.96 -1.85 -16.31
CA ILE A 108 9.66 -2.43 -15.16
C ILE A 108 10.85 -3.27 -15.61
N MET A 109 10.70 -4.10 -16.63
CA MET A 109 11.82 -4.87 -17.18
C MET A 109 12.95 -3.96 -17.69
N SER A 110 12.61 -2.84 -18.33
CA SER A 110 13.62 -1.85 -18.76
C SER A 110 14.34 -1.19 -17.57
N LEU A 111 13.64 -0.93 -16.46
CA LEU A 111 14.21 -0.32 -15.25
C LEU A 111 15.09 -1.29 -14.44
N THR A 112 14.97 -2.58 -14.69
CA THR A 112 15.69 -3.65 -14.00
C THR A 112 16.64 -4.43 -14.91
N ASP A 113 17.06 -3.85 -16.02
CA ASP A 113 17.96 -4.44 -17.01
C ASP A 113 17.51 -5.85 -17.52
N GLY A 114 16.20 -6.08 -17.52
CA GLY A 114 15.58 -7.34 -17.93
C GLY A 114 15.50 -8.43 -16.84
N GLU A 115 16.00 -8.18 -15.64
CA GLU A 115 15.98 -9.16 -14.54
C GLU A 115 14.63 -9.27 -13.84
N GLY A 116 13.90 -8.15 -13.73
CA GLY A 116 12.67 -8.03 -12.92
C GLY A 116 12.95 -7.67 -11.45
N VAL A 117 11.87 -7.50 -10.68
CA VAL A 117 11.94 -7.07 -9.28
C VAL A 117 12.05 -8.25 -8.31
N ASP A 118 12.59 -8.01 -7.11
CA ASP A 118 12.64 -9.00 -6.02
C ASP A 118 11.26 -9.30 -5.45
N VAL A 119 10.45 -8.26 -5.31
CA VAL A 119 9.10 -8.35 -4.72
C VAL A 119 8.11 -7.56 -5.57
N ALA A 120 7.01 -8.17 -5.95
CA ALA A 120 5.85 -7.47 -6.49
C ALA A 120 4.69 -7.51 -5.48
N VAL A 121 4.06 -6.36 -5.25
CA VAL A 121 2.91 -6.24 -4.36
C VAL A 121 1.70 -5.74 -5.16
N ASP A 122 0.67 -6.56 -5.28
CA ASP A 122 -0.61 -6.05 -5.78
C ASP A 122 -1.40 -5.39 -4.67
N ALA A 123 -1.66 -4.09 -4.82
CA ALA A 123 -2.52 -3.30 -3.96
C ALA A 123 -3.74 -2.72 -4.69
N SER A 124 -3.97 -3.18 -5.92
CA SER A 124 -5.07 -2.73 -6.79
C SER A 124 -6.27 -3.66 -6.78
N GLY A 125 -6.05 -4.97 -6.67
CA GLY A 125 -7.05 -6.00 -6.89
C GLY A 125 -7.46 -6.16 -8.36
N SER A 126 -6.77 -5.52 -9.30
CA SER A 126 -7.04 -5.68 -10.73
C SER A 126 -6.54 -7.05 -11.21
N PRO A 127 -7.37 -7.87 -11.88
CA PRO A 127 -6.91 -9.13 -12.46
C PRO A 127 -5.70 -8.98 -13.38
N LEU A 128 -5.65 -7.89 -14.15
CA LEU A 128 -4.51 -7.57 -15.02
C LEU A 128 -3.25 -7.29 -14.20
N ALA A 129 -3.34 -6.44 -13.18
CA ALA A 129 -2.20 -6.12 -12.32
C ALA A 129 -1.69 -7.36 -11.58
N ILE A 130 -2.59 -8.19 -11.05
CA ILE A 130 -2.22 -9.48 -10.41
C ILE A 130 -1.46 -10.36 -11.40
N ARG A 131 -1.91 -10.46 -12.65
CA ARG A 131 -1.20 -11.23 -13.67
C ARG A 131 0.19 -10.64 -13.95
N GLN A 132 0.29 -9.33 -14.11
CA GLN A 132 1.55 -8.63 -14.36
C GLN A 132 2.59 -8.84 -13.25
N THR A 133 2.18 -9.11 -11.99
CA THR A 133 3.15 -9.43 -10.92
C THR A 133 4.02 -10.63 -11.25
N ILE A 134 3.47 -11.62 -11.97
CA ILE A 134 4.20 -12.83 -12.36
C ILE A 134 5.23 -12.51 -13.45
N ASP A 135 4.87 -11.61 -14.36
CA ASP A 135 5.72 -11.24 -15.49
C ASP A 135 6.95 -10.44 -15.04
N ILE A 136 6.75 -9.49 -14.10
CA ILE A 136 7.77 -8.55 -13.65
C ILE A 136 8.66 -9.05 -12.51
N VAL A 137 8.32 -10.16 -11.86
CA VAL A 137 9.13 -10.72 -10.77
C VAL A 137 10.22 -11.62 -11.34
N LYS A 138 11.44 -11.45 -10.83
CA LYS A 138 12.59 -12.30 -11.19
C LYS A 138 12.45 -13.74 -10.66
N PRO A 139 13.20 -14.71 -11.20
CA PRO A 139 13.26 -16.06 -10.63
C PRO A 139 13.63 -16.04 -9.14
N GLY A 140 12.95 -16.88 -8.33
CA GLY A 140 13.08 -16.90 -6.86
C GLY A 140 12.40 -15.72 -6.15
N GLY A 141 11.73 -14.84 -6.89
CA GLY A 141 11.09 -13.66 -6.35
C GLY A 141 9.78 -13.94 -5.62
N ARG A 142 9.20 -12.88 -5.07
CA ARG A 142 8.07 -12.97 -4.14
C ARG A 142 6.93 -12.05 -4.59
N ILE A 143 5.71 -12.57 -4.53
CA ILE A 143 4.49 -11.83 -4.86
C ILE A 143 3.62 -11.74 -3.61
N VAL A 144 3.15 -10.55 -3.27
CA VAL A 144 2.20 -10.33 -2.18
C VAL A 144 0.89 -9.77 -2.74
N LEU A 145 -0.19 -10.48 -2.49
CA LEU A 145 -1.54 -10.07 -2.91
C LEU A 145 -2.26 -9.42 -1.73
N VAL A 146 -2.54 -8.12 -1.86
CA VAL A 146 -3.22 -7.28 -0.87
C VAL A 146 -4.57 -6.81 -1.39
N GLY A 147 -4.65 -6.51 -2.67
CA GLY A 147 -5.86 -6.07 -3.33
C GLY A 147 -6.91 -7.20 -3.41
N TYR A 148 -8.19 -6.83 -3.33
CA TYR A 148 -9.29 -7.79 -3.48
C TYR A 148 -9.80 -7.75 -4.92
N PRO A 149 -9.61 -8.82 -5.71
CA PRO A 149 -10.16 -8.88 -7.04
C PRO A 149 -11.69 -9.04 -7.00
N PRO A 150 -12.41 -8.47 -7.99
CA PRO A 150 -13.87 -8.56 -8.04
C PRO A 150 -14.39 -9.96 -8.41
N SER A 151 -13.52 -10.83 -8.92
CA SER A 151 -13.83 -12.20 -9.36
C SER A 151 -12.61 -13.10 -9.27
N GLU A 152 -12.75 -14.35 -9.63
CA GLU A 152 -11.63 -15.29 -9.77
C GLU A 152 -10.59 -14.76 -10.78
N VAL A 153 -9.31 -14.99 -10.46
CA VAL A 153 -8.17 -14.61 -11.29
C VAL A 153 -7.43 -15.88 -11.70
N SER A 154 -7.30 -16.09 -13.00
CA SER A 154 -6.52 -17.20 -13.54
C SER A 154 -5.02 -16.86 -13.47
N LEU A 155 -4.23 -17.75 -12.89
CA LEU A 155 -2.79 -17.63 -12.82
C LEU A 155 -2.10 -18.67 -13.72
N PRO A 156 -1.05 -18.31 -14.45
CA PRO A 156 -0.33 -19.21 -15.34
C PRO A 156 0.69 -20.05 -14.57
N ILE A 157 0.24 -21.15 -14.02
CA ILE A 157 1.09 -22.05 -13.22
C ILE A 157 2.35 -22.50 -13.97
N ALA A 158 2.24 -22.67 -15.29
CA ALA A 158 3.37 -23.05 -16.15
C ALA A 158 4.50 -21.99 -16.19
N GLU A 159 4.21 -20.74 -15.84
CA GLU A 159 5.20 -19.66 -15.76
C GLU A 159 5.71 -19.46 -14.31
N ILE A 160 4.89 -19.79 -13.32
CA ILE A 160 5.24 -19.69 -11.90
C ILE A 160 6.29 -20.74 -11.51
N LEU A 161 6.11 -21.98 -11.98
CA LEU A 161 6.99 -23.10 -11.59
C LEU A 161 8.45 -22.91 -12.02
N PRO A 162 8.76 -22.57 -13.28
CA PRO A 162 10.15 -22.37 -13.69
C PRO A 162 10.85 -21.20 -13.01
N LYS A 163 10.06 -20.19 -12.57
CA LYS A 163 10.58 -19.04 -11.81
C LYS A 163 10.71 -19.32 -10.31
N GLU A 164 10.23 -20.45 -9.79
CA GLU A 164 10.23 -20.78 -8.35
C GLU A 164 9.61 -19.67 -7.48
N LEU A 165 8.48 -19.08 -7.93
CA LEU A 165 7.88 -17.93 -7.27
C LEU A 165 7.18 -18.29 -5.95
N THR A 166 7.33 -17.42 -4.96
CA THR A 166 6.48 -17.45 -3.76
C THR A 166 5.31 -16.49 -3.93
N ILE A 167 4.07 -16.97 -3.80
CA ILE A 167 2.86 -16.13 -3.83
C ILE A 167 2.21 -16.17 -2.45
N GLN A 168 2.06 -14.99 -1.83
CA GLN A 168 1.51 -14.85 -0.48
C GLN A 168 0.32 -13.89 -0.50
N GLY A 169 -0.86 -14.38 -0.15
CA GLY A 169 -2.01 -13.52 0.17
C GLY A 169 -1.91 -12.98 1.59
N ILE A 170 -2.34 -11.75 1.81
CA ILE A 170 -2.53 -11.20 3.15
C ILE A 170 -3.97 -10.74 3.34
N HIS A 171 -4.47 -10.90 4.56
CA HIS A 171 -5.73 -10.35 5.00
C HIS A 171 -5.53 -9.58 6.29
N ARG A 172 -5.59 -8.24 6.21
CA ARG A 172 -5.31 -7.35 7.34
C ARG A 172 -3.88 -7.53 7.89
N TYR A 173 -3.71 -7.55 9.20
CA TYR A 173 -2.42 -7.49 9.89
C TYR A 173 -2.53 -8.14 11.28
N ALA A 174 -1.46 -8.72 11.74
CA ALA A 174 -1.36 -9.23 13.11
C ALA A 174 -0.02 -8.81 13.72
N ASN A 175 -0.06 -8.29 14.95
CA ASN A 175 1.14 -7.97 15.76
C ASN A 175 2.11 -6.95 15.08
N VAL A 176 1.62 -6.02 14.27
CA VAL A 176 2.44 -5.00 13.60
C VAL A 176 2.18 -3.57 14.08
N TYR A 177 1.11 -3.31 14.87
CA TYR A 177 0.79 -1.97 15.38
C TYR A 177 1.96 -1.31 16.12
N PRO A 178 2.66 -1.96 17.06
CA PRO A 178 3.79 -1.34 17.75
C PRO A 178 4.89 -0.87 16.78
N ALA A 179 5.17 -1.68 15.75
CA ALA A 179 6.16 -1.32 14.73
C ALA A 179 5.68 -0.15 13.85
N ALA A 180 4.41 -0.14 13.45
CA ALA A 180 3.82 0.95 12.67
C ALA A 180 3.81 2.27 13.45
N ILE A 181 3.41 2.25 14.73
CA ILE A 181 3.46 3.43 15.63
C ILE A 181 4.90 3.95 15.70
N LYS A 182 5.87 3.07 15.91
CA LYS A 182 7.28 3.45 15.99
C LYS A 182 7.81 4.02 14.68
N ALA A 183 7.38 3.47 13.55
CA ALA A 183 7.77 3.97 12.23
C ALA A 183 7.24 5.41 11.97
N VAL A 184 6.01 5.69 12.39
CA VAL A 184 5.43 7.05 12.30
C VAL A 184 6.11 7.99 13.27
N SER A 185 6.18 7.63 14.57
CA SER A 185 6.74 8.50 15.61
C SER A 185 8.22 8.84 15.41
N SER A 186 8.99 7.97 14.74
CA SER A 186 10.38 8.21 14.38
C SER A 186 10.56 8.95 13.05
N GLY A 187 9.48 9.29 12.33
CA GLY A 187 9.52 9.92 11.02
C GLY A 187 10.00 9.01 9.87
N ARG A 188 10.17 7.70 10.11
CA ARG A 188 10.57 6.75 9.07
C ARG A 188 9.44 6.46 8.09
N ALA A 189 8.19 6.44 8.56
CA ALA A 189 7.02 6.38 7.72
C ALA A 189 6.29 7.72 7.73
N ILE A 190 6.08 8.29 6.55
CA ILE A 190 5.36 9.54 6.36
C ILE A 190 3.92 9.22 6.03
N VAL A 191 2.97 9.58 6.89
CA VAL A 191 1.55 9.23 6.69
C VAL A 191 0.63 10.44 6.60
N LYS A 192 0.97 11.55 7.25
CA LYS A 192 0.14 12.76 7.34
C LYS A 192 -0.28 13.35 5.99
N PRO A 193 0.60 13.46 4.97
CA PRO A 193 0.24 14.05 3.68
C PRO A 193 -0.83 13.27 2.89
N TYR A 194 -1.06 12.02 3.23
CA TYR A 194 -2.11 11.21 2.58
C TYR A 194 -3.51 11.49 3.13
N VAL A 195 -3.62 12.18 4.28
CA VAL A 195 -4.89 12.68 4.79
C VAL A 195 -5.23 13.96 4.04
N THR A 196 -6.03 13.84 3.01
CA THR A 196 -6.34 14.94 2.08
C THR A 196 -7.59 15.72 2.45
N HIS A 197 -8.51 15.08 3.15
CA HIS A 197 -9.78 15.69 3.55
C HIS A 197 -10.13 15.28 4.97
N ILE A 198 -10.54 16.26 5.77
CA ILE A 198 -11.03 16.06 7.14
C ILE A 198 -12.39 16.74 7.24
N PHE A 199 -13.40 16.01 7.68
CA PHE A 199 -14.73 16.52 7.92
C PHE A 199 -15.09 16.39 9.41
N PRO A 200 -15.80 17.35 9.99
CA PRO A 200 -16.37 17.17 11.34
C PRO A 200 -17.45 16.10 11.29
N PHE A 201 -17.76 15.53 12.45
CA PHE A 201 -18.69 14.39 12.56
C PHE A 201 -20.08 14.68 11.97
N GLU A 202 -20.59 15.91 12.15
CA GLU A 202 -21.87 16.35 11.60
C GLU A 202 -21.92 16.32 10.06
N LYS A 203 -20.75 16.34 9.42
CA LYS A 203 -20.60 16.29 7.95
C LYS A 203 -20.13 14.94 7.43
N ILE A 204 -20.34 13.87 8.19
CA ILE A 204 -19.89 12.52 7.84
C ILE A 204 -20.40 12.09 6.45
N LEU A 205 -21.61 12.45 6.06
CA LEU A 205 -22.17 12.14 4.75
C LEU A 205 -21.40 12.83 3.61
N GLU A 206 -21.01 14.11 3.81
CA GLU A 206 -20.14 14.81 2.83
C GLU A 206 -18.80 14.11 2.68
N GLY A 207 -18.23 13.60 3.78
CA GLY A 207 -16.99 12.82 3.76
C GLY A 207 -17.13 11.54 2.92
N PHE A 208 -18.20 10.78 3.08
CA PHE A 208 -18.48 9.59 2.27
C PHE A 208 -18.68 9.96 0.79
N GLU A 209 -19.46 11.00 0.50
CA GLU A 209 -19.67 11.46 -0.87
C GLU A 209 -18.38 11.91 -1.55
N THR A 210 -17.54 12.66 -0.83
CA THR A 210 -16.21 13.08 -1.29
C THR A 210 -15.36 11.89 -1.70
N HIS A 211 -15.34 10.83 -0.89
CA HIS A 211 -14.60 9.63 -1.18
C HIS A 211 -15.16 8.86 -2.39
N ILE A 212 -16.48 8.63 -2.41
CA ILE A 212 -17.16 7.84 -3.45
C ILE A 212 -17.09 8.55 -4.81
N LYS A 213 -17.39 9.85 -4.84
CA LYS A 213 -17.40 10.68 -6.06
C LYS A 213 -16.00 11.19 -6.46
N LYS A 214 -14.96 10.88 -5.67
CA LYS A 214 -13.57 11.32 -5.86
C LYS A 214 -13.42 12.85 -5.98
N ILE A 215 -14.22 13.60 -5.21
CA ILE A 215 -14.21 15.06 -5.22
C ILE A 215 -12.88 15.58 -4.66
N GLY A 216 -12.20 16.48 -5.38
CA GLY A 216 -10.91 17.03 -4.93
C GLY A 216 -9.76 16.03 -4.91
N LYS A 217 -9.85 14.92 -5.65
CA LYS A 217 -8.79 13.89 -5.73
C LYS A 217 -8.42 13.31 -4.35
N PRO A 218 -9.35 12.72 -3.60
CA PRO A 218 -9.08 12.26 -2.24
C PRO A 218 -8.13 11.06 -2.26
N MET A 219 -7.14 11.10 -1.35
CA MET A 219 -6.31 9.94 -1.01
C MET A 219 -6.89 9.25 0.24
N LYS A 220 -7.02 9.98 1.34
CA LYS A 220 -7.68 9.51 2.56
C LYS A 220 -8.61 10.60 3.07
N VAL A 221 -9.84 10.23 3.35
CA VAL A 221 -10.85 11.08 4.01
C VAL A 221 -10.96 10.63 5.47
N GLN A 222 -10.90 11.58 6.39
CA GLN A 222 -11.08 11.32 7.83
C GLN A 222 -12.27 12.11 8.36
N ILE A 223 -12.87 11.59 9.42
CA ILE A 223 -13.94 12.23 10.17
C ILE A 223 -13.38 12.55 11.56
N ALA A 224 -13.40 13.83 11.92
CA ALA A 224 -13.05 14.29 13.27
C ALA A 224 -14.29 14.20 14.18
N ILE A 225 -14.15 13.54 15.32
CA ILE A 225 -15.20 13.32 16.32
C ILE A 225 -14.88 14.14 17.55
#